data_0bb6991625397f615052843a7c7daf50
#
_entry.id   0bb6991625397f615052843a7c7daf50
#
_cell.length_a   1.000
_cell.length_b   1.000
_cell.length_c   1.000
_cell.angle_alpha   90.00
_cell.angle_beta   90.00
_cell.angle_gamma   90.00
#
_symmetry.space_group_name_H-M   'P 1'
#
loop_
_entity.id
_entity.type
_entity.pdbx_description
1 polymer ?
#
loop_
_entity_poly.entity_id
_entity_poly.type
_entity_poly.pdbx_seq_one_letter_code
_entity_poly.pdbx_strand_id
1 'polypeptide(L)'
;HLNFNVKGVWNVAKAVIPSMIANGGGAIVVTSSVTGDMVADPGEVAYATSKAALVGFTKALAREFADKNIRVNAICPGYVRTPLVEGMAKQSDPENPERAIQAIADAVPLKRLADPEEVGELAAFLGCYESSYITGTQIVIDGGSTLPETTSMGQ
;
A
#
# COMPACT_ATOMS: atom_id res chain seq x y z
N HIS A 1 7.39 0.37 -14.58
CA HIS A 1 6.61 -0.05 -13.40
C HIS A 1 6.53 -1.58 -13.28
N LEU A 2 6.05 -2.33 -14.29
CA LEU A 2 5.85 -3.78 -14.17
C LEU A 2 7.11 -4.57 -13.78
N ASN A 3 8.25 -4.30 -14.42
CA ASN A 3 9.50 -4.97 -14.10
C ASN A 3 9.99 -4.67 -12.68
N PHE A 4 9.82 -3.44 -12.22
CA PHE A 4 10.29 -3.05 -10.91
C PHE A 4 9.30 -3.44 -9.82
N ASN A 5 8.04 -3.02 -9.95
CA ASN A 5 7.02 -3.21 -8.90
C ASN A 5 6.54 -4.68 -8.80
N VAL A 6 6.34 -5.37 -9.92
CA VAL A 6 5.78 -6.72 -9.89
C VAL A 6 6.89 -7.77 -9.88
N LYS A 7 7.76 -7.76 -10.90
CA LYS A 7 8.84 -8.74 -11.00
C LYS A 7 9.85 -8.63 -9.86
N GLY A 8 10.13 -7.41 -9.37
CA GLY A 8 11.00 -7.19 -8.22
C GLY A 8 10.45 -7.87 -6.96
N VAL A 9 9.17 -7.64 -6.64
CA VAL A 9 8.51 -8.25 -5.48
C VAL A 9 8.45 -9.77 -5.61
N TRP A 10 8.12 -10.27 -6.80
CA TRP A 10 8.13 -11.71 -7.11
C TRP A 10 9.50 -12.35 -6.84
N ASN A 11 10.57 -11.72 -7.32
CA ASN A 11 11.92 -12.25 -7.15
C ASN A 11 12.35 -12.27 -5.68
N VAL A 12 12.01 -11.23 -4.91
CA VAL A 12 12.30 -11.20 -3.46
C VAL A 12 11.54 -12.31 -2.75
N ALA A 13 10.24 -12.45 -2.98
CA ALA A 13 9.44 -13.51 -2.38
C ALA A 13 10.01 -14.90 -2.71
N LYS A 14 10.33 -15.16 -3.98
CA LYS A 14 10.94 -16.41 -4.42
C LYS A 14 12.26 -16.70 -3.70
N ALA A 15 13.06 -15.68 -3.42
CA ALA A 15 14.36 -15.84 -2.75
C ALA A 15 14.22 -16.14 -1.25
N VAL A 16 13.21 -15.56 -0.56
CA VAL A 16 13.09 -15.68 0.91
C VAL A 16 12.25 -16.87 1.37
N ILE A 17 11.29 -17.31 0.57
CA ILE A 17 10.35 -18.40 0.93
C ILE A 17 11.05 -19.70 1.31
N PRO A 18 12.07 -20.20 0.60
CA PRO A 18 12.76 -21.44 1.03
C PRO A 18 13.34 -21.35 2.43
N SER A 19 13.93 -20.22 2.79
CA SER A 19 14.46 -19.97 4.13
C SER A 19 13.34 -19.88 5.17
N MET A 20 12.22 -19.22 4.85
CA MET A 20 11.06 -19.16 5.74
C MET A 20 10.50 -20.56 6.02
N ILE A 21 10.35 -21.41 5.02
CA ILE A 21 9.91 -22.81 5.19
C ILE A 21 10.87 -23.57 6.09
N ALA A 22 12.17 -23.47 5.85
CA ALA A 22 13.19 -24.14 6.66
C ALA A 22 13.18 -23.69 8.12
N ASN A 23 12.79 -22.45 8.40
CA ASN A 23 12.69 -21.89 9.75
C ASN A 23 11.28 -21.98 10.38
N GLY A 24 10.36 -22.72 9.76
CA GLY A 24 9.03 -23.00 10.32
C GLY A 24 7.96 -21.95 10.08
N GLY A 25 8.19 -21.00 9.19
CA GLY A 25 7.20 -20.00 8.79
C GLY A 25 7.76 -18.58 8.65
N GLY A 26 6.86 -17.62 8.47
CA GLY A 26 7.23 -16.22 8.34
C GLY A 26 6.06 -15.32 7.95
N ALA A 27 6.36 -14.05 7.76
CA ALA A 27 5.40 -13.08 7.27
C ALA A 27 6.00 -12.24 6.14
N ILE A 28 5.22 -12.05 5.08
CA ILE A 28 5.56 -11.17 3.96
C ILE A 28 4.54 -10.05 3.93
N VAL A 29 5.01 -8.81 3.94
CA VAL A 29 4.18 -7.61 3.80
C VAL A 29 4.51 -6.95 2.47
N VAL A 30 3.50 -6.83 1.62
CA VAL A 30 3.62 -6.26 0.28
C VAL A 30 3.04 -4.85 0.28
N THR A 31 3.84 -3.85 -0.09
CA THR A 31 3.35 -2.48 -0.22
C THR A 31 2.74 -2.26 -1.61
N SER A 32 1.40 -2.29 -1.65
CA SER A 32 0.62 -1.92 -2.82
C SER A 32 0.25 -0.42 -2.79
N SER A 33 -0.98 -0.08 -3.12
CA SER A 33 -1.55 1.27 -3.08
C SER A 33 -3.07 1.16 -3.11
N VAL A 34 -3.77 2.21 -2.71
CA VAL A 34 -5.19 2.37 -3.04
C VAL A 34 -5.40 2.53 -4.55
N THR A 35 -4.41 3.11 -5.26
CA THR A 35 -4.41 3.19 -6.72
C THR A 35 -4.25 1.81 -7.34
N GLY A 36 -5.16 1.45 -8.20
CA GLY A 36 -5.18 0.20 -8.97
C GLY A 36 -6.34 -0.71 -8.63
N ASP A 37 -6.55 -1.04 -7.36
CA ASP A 37 -7.64 -1.92 -6.95
C ASP A 37 -8.91 -1.14 -6.53
N MET A 38 -8.74 0.06 -6.00
CA MET A 38 -9.83 0.87 -5.44
C MET A 38 -10.10 2.14 -6.24
N VAL A 39 -9.04 2.85 -6.63
CA VAL A 39 -9.09 4.11 -7.38
C VAL A 39 -8.07 4.11 -8.50
N ALA A 40 -8.24 5.00 -9.47
CA ALA A 40 -7.27 5.24 -10.53
C ALA A 40 -7.37 6.69 -11.02
N ASP A 41 -6.23 7.28 -11.30
CA ASP A 41 -6.14 8.62 -11.87
C ASP A 41 -5.71 8.59 -13.34
N PRO A 42 -6.11 9.59 -14.15
CA PRO A 42 -5.64 9.71 -15.52
C PRO A 42 -4.10 9.75 -15.60
N GLY A 43 -3.54 9.01 -16.54
CA GLY A 43 -2.09 8.93 -16.75
C GLY A 43 -1.37 7.86 -15.92
N GLU A 44 -2.03 7.17 -15.02
CA GLU A 44 -1.44 6.19 -14.10
C GLU A 44 -1.65 4.72 -14.51
N VAL A 45 -2.03 4.42 -15.74
CA VAL A 45 -2.36 3.04 -16.19
C VAL A 45 -1.29 2.03 -15.80
N ALA A 46 -0.02 2.30 -16.07
CA ALA A 46 1.08 1.37 -15.76
C ALA A 46 1.32 1.22 -14.24
N TYR A 47 1.17 2.30 -13.48
CA TYR A 47 1.28 2.27 -12.02
C TYR A 47 0.11 1.52 -11.41
N ALA A 48 -1.12 1.89 -11.74
CA ALA A 48 -2.34 1.24 -11.26
C ALA A 48 -2.33 -0.26 -11.56
N THR A 49 -1.99 -0.65 -12.80
CA THR A 49 -1.87 -2.07 -13.18
C THR A 49 -0.84 -2.79 -12.32
N SER A 50 0.33 -2.19 -12.08
CA SER A 50 1.37 -2.82 -11.28
C SER A 50 0.95 -3.00 -9.82
N LYS A 51 0.24 -2.03 -9.24
CA LYS A 51 -0.22 -2.08 -7.85
C LYS A 51 -1.40 -3.05 -7.67
N ALA A 52 -2.35 -3.08 -8.60
CA ALA A 52 -3.41 -4.09 -8.61
C ALA A 52 -2.86 -5.52 -8.70
N ALA A 53 -1.83 -5.74 -9.54
CA ALA A 53 -1.16 -7.03 -9.65
C ALA A 53 -0.56 -7.51 -8.32
N LEU A 54 -0.06 -6.62 -7.46
CA LEU A 54 0.48 -6.97 -6.14
C LEU A 54 -0.60 -7.49 -5.19
N VAL A 55 -1.83 -7.03 -5.32
CA VAL A 55 -2.96 -7.55 -4.52
C VAL A 55 -3.28 -9.00 -4.94
N GLY A 56 -3.37 -9.27 -6.24
CA GLY A 56 -3.53 -10.64 -6.76
C GLY A 56 -2.38 -11.55 -6.35
N PHE A 57 -1.15 -11.06 -6.48
CA PHE A 57 0.06 -11.77 -6.04
C PHE A 57 0.01 -12.13 -4.55
N THR A 58 -0.38 -11.19 -3.70
CA THR A 58 -0.53 -11.39 -2.25
C THR A 58 -1.50 -12.52 -1.93
N LYS A 59 -2.68 -12.51 -2.55
CA LYS A 59 -3.73 -13.54 -2.34
C LYS A 59 -3.27 -14.92 -2.78
N ALA A 60 -2.66 -15.00 -3.96
CA ALA A 60 -2.16 -16.26 -4.51
C ALA A 60 -1.04 -16.84 -3.64
N LEU A 61 -0.05 -16.02 -3.28
CA LEU A 61 1.08 -16.46 -2.47
C LEU A 61 0.65 -16.87 -1.05
N ALA A 62 -0.26 -16.12 -0.44
CA ALA A 62 -0.82 -16.46 0.86
C ALA A 62 -1.50 -17.85 0.83
N ARG A 63 -2.29 -18.12 -0.22
CA ARG A 63 -2.98 -19.41 -0.37
C ARG A 63 -2.01 -20.56 -0.61
N GLU A 64 -0.94 -20.32 -1.36
CA GLU A 64 0.04 -21.35 -1.72
C GLU A 64 0.89 -21.80 -0.53
N PHE A 65 1.25 -20.88 0.38
CA PHE A 65 2.18 -21.14 1.47
C PHE A 65 1.54 -21.10 2.88
N ALA A 66 0.22 -21.06 2.98
CA ALA A 66 -0.47 -21.05 4.27
C ALA A 66 -0.17 -22.30 5.12
N ASP A 67 -0.08 -23.47 4.49
CA ASP A 67 0.25 -24.75 5.16
C ASP A 67 1.72 -24.85 5.62
N LYS A 68 2.56 -23.91 5.16
CA LYS A 68 3.95 -23.71 5.59
C LYS A 68 4.10 -22.64 6.67
N ASN A 69 2.98 -22.20 7.26
CA ASN A 69 2.94 -21.15 8.27
C ASN A 69 3.56 -19.81 7.76
N ILE A 70 3.39 -19.52 6.46
CA ILE A 70 3.80 -18.24 5.86
C ILE A 70 2.55 -17.41 5.62
N ARG A 71 2.49 -16.22 6.22
CA ARG A 71 1.44 -15.24 6.01
C ARG A 71 1.90 -14.20 4.99
N VAL A 72 0.99 -13.79 4.13
CA VAL A 72 1.28 -12.77 3.11
C VAL A 72 0.11 -11.79 3.09
N ASN A 73 0.38 -10.52 3.34
CA ASN A 73 -0.63 -9.48 3.35
C ASN A 73 -0.15 -8.24 2.57
N ALA A 74 -1.06 -7.51 1.99
CA ALA A 74 -0.78 -6.25 1.32
C ALA A 74 -1.21 -5.06 2.19
N ILE A 75 -0.42 -4.00 2.16
CA ILE A 75 -0.81 -2.68 2.64
C ILE A 75 -1.12 -1.81 1.43
N CYS A 76 -2.24 -1.10 1.48
CA CYS A 76 -2.69 -0.17 0.45
C CYS A 76 -2.73 1.26 1.02
N PRO A 77 -1.61 1.98 1.01
CA PRO A 77 -1.58 3.36 1.46
C PRO A 77 -2.31 4.30 0.49
N GLY A 78 -2.93 5.34 1.06
CA GLY A 78 -3.33 6.54 0.34
C GLY A 78 -2.18 7.53 0.25
N TYR A 79 -2.47 8.80 0.58
CA TYR A 79 -1.47 9.87 0.54
C TYR A 79 -0.59 9.85 1.78
N VAL A 80 0.72 9.64 1.58
CA VAL A 80 1.75 9.59 2.61
C VAL A 80 2.75 10.70 2.38
N ARG A 81 3.11 11.47 3.42
CA ARG A 81 4.07 12.57 3.33
C ARG A 81 5.49 12.02 3.18
N THR A 82 5.91 11.84 1.94
CA THR A 82 7.22 11.31 1.59
C THR A 82 8.05 12.36 0.84
N PRO A 83 9.38 12.19 0.74
CA PRO A 83 10.21 13.07 -0.10
C PRO A 83 9.73 13.14 -1.56
N LEU A 84 9.09 12.08 -2.08
CA LEU A 84 8.48 12.09 -3.40
C LEU A 84 7.32 13.10 -3.47
N VAL A 85 6.39 13.03 -2.53
CA VAL A 85 5.23 13.95 -2.46
C VAL A 85 5.69 15.39 -2.23
N GLU A 86 6.68 15.60 -1.37
CA GLU A 86 7.27 16.93 -1.17
C GLU A 86 7.96 17.47 -2.42
N GLY A 87 8.63 16.60 -3.18
CA GLY A 87 9.23 16.95 -4.46
C GLY A 87 8.18 17.33 -5.51
N MET A 88 7.08 16.58 -5.59
CA MET A 88 5.96 16.90 -6.48
C MET A 88 5.28 18.22 -6.10
N ALA A 89 5.08 18.47 -4.82
CA ALA A 89 4.54 19.73 -4.31
C ALA A 89 5.41 20.93 -4.70
N LYS A 90 6.75 20.80 -4.57
CA LYS A 90 7.71 21.83 -5.01
C LYS A 90 7.68 22.08 -6.51
N GLN A 91 7.39 21.06 -7.32
CA GLN A 91 7.25 21.23 -8.77
C GLN A 91 5.92 21.89 -9.13
N SER A 92 4.85 21.57 -8.41
CA SER A 92 3.50 22.12 -8.65
C SER A 92 3.37 23.58 -8.19
N ASP A 93 3.95 23.90 -7.04
CA ASP A 93 3.92 25.25 -6.46
C ASP A 93 5.30 25.57 -5.85
N PRO A 94 6.25 26.08 -6.68
CA PRO A 94 7.60 26.37 -6.19
C PRO A 94 7.66 27.45 -5.12
N GLU A 95 6.70 28.39 -5.12
CA GLU A 95 6.66 29.49 -4.15
C GLU A 95 6.04 29.06 -2.80
N ASN A 96 5.10 28.12 -2.83
CA ASN A 96 4.43 27.63 -1.63
C ASN A 96 4.09 26.12 -1.73
N PRO A 97 5.08 25.23 -1.66
CA PRO A 97 4.84 23.79 -1.72
C PRO A 97 3.84 23.26 -0.68
N GLU A 98 3.82 23.89 0.50
CA GLU A 98 2.92 23.49 1.59
C GLU A 98 1.45 23.71 1.22
N ARG A 99 1.15 24.70 0.40
CA ARG A 99 -0.21 24.92 -0.14
C ARG A 99 -0.67 23.75 -1.01
N ALA A 100 0.22 23.19 -1.82
CA ALA A 100 -0.10 22.02 -2.63
C ALA A 100 -0.33 20.78 -1.76
N ILE A 101 0.48 20.58 -0.71
CA ILE A 101 0.30 19.49 0.27
C ILE A 101 -1.02 19.67 1.03
N GLN A 102 -1.35 20.88 1.46
CA GLN A 102 -2.59 21.18 2.16
C GLN A 102 -3.82 20.92 1.27
N ALA A 103 -3.75 21.22 -0.01
CA ALA A 103 -4.84 20.93 -0.95
C ALA A 103 -5.12 19.42 -1.06
N ILE A 104 -4.09 18.59 -1.03
CA ILE A 104 -4.23 17.12 -0.97
C ILE A 104 -4.83 16.71 0.39
N ALA A 105 -4.32 17.26 1.49
CA ALA A 105 -4.81 16.97 2.83
C ALA A 105 -6.29 17.31 3.01
N ASP A 106 -6.74 18.42 2.43
CA ASP A 106 -8.14 18.85 2.50
C ASP A 106 -9.11 17.89 1.79
N ALA A 107 -8.62 17.15 0.79
CA ALA A 107 -9.39 16.12 0.11
C ALA A 107 -9.49 14.81 0.91
N VAL A 108 -8.57 14.57 1.85
CA VAL A 108 -8.59 13.39 2.72
C VAL A 108 -9.59 13.63 3.88
N PRO A 109 -10.48 12.69 4.21
CA PRO A 109 -11.40 12.85 5.35
C PRO A 109 -10.72 13.19 6.69
N LEU A 110 -9.57 12.57 7.00
CA LEU A 110 -8.78 12.89 8.21
C LEU A 110 -8.01 14.22 8.12
N LYS A 111 -8.13 14.98 7.00
CA LYS A 111 -7.57 16.32 6.81
C LYS A 111 -6.05 16.44 6.95
N ARG A 112 -5.36 15.35 6.69
CA ARG A 112 -3.89 15.30 6.65
C ARG A 112 -3.41 14.15 5.76
N LEU A 113 -2.15 14.19 5.38
CA LEU A 113 -1.44 13.03 4.86
C LEU A 113 -1.01 12.14 6.02
N ALA A 114 -0.81 10.86 5.75
CA ALA A 114 -0.19 9.95 6.72
C ALA A 114 1.31 10.26 6.84
N ASP A 115 1.86 10.04 8.03
CA ASP A 115 3.31 9.96 8.20
C ASP A 115 3.81 8.57 7.76
N PRO A 116 5.04 8.45 7.20
CA PRO A 116 5.60 7.16 6.79
C PRO A 116 5.63 6.13 7.92
N GLU A 117 5.82 6.58 9.15
CA GLU A 117 5.83 5.77 10.36
C GLU A 117 4.51 5.03 10.58
N GLU A 118 3.37 5.64 10.27
CA GLU A 118 2.05 5.01 10.40
C GLU A 118 1.91 3.80 9.47
N VAL A 119 2.46 3.88 8.26
CA VAL A 119 2.54 2.73 7.35
C VAL A 119 3.51 1.67 7.88
N GLY A 120 4.63 2.10 8.45
CA GLY A 120 5.62 1.24 9.09
C GLY A 120 5.05 0.46 10.29
N GLU A 121 4.25 1.11 11.13
CA GLU A 121 3.57 0.49 12.27
C GLU A 121 2.58 -0.60 11.83
N LEU A 122 1.81 -0.35 10.77
CA LEU A 122 0.94 -1.36 10.19
C LEU A 122 1.75 -2.55 9.61
N ALA A 123 2.87 -2.26 8.93
CA ALA A 123 3.75 -3.31 8.44
C ALA A 123 4.33 -4.15 9.59
N ALA A 124 4.75 -3.52 10.67
CA ALA A 124 5.24 -4.19 11.87
C ALA A 124 4.16 -5.08 12.50
N PHE A 125 2.93 -4.57 12.65
CA PHE A 125 1.80 -5.37 13.13
C PHE A 125 1.55 -6.61 12.26
N LEU A 126 1.55 -6.45 10.94
CA LEU A 126 1.36 -7.58 10.02
C LEU A 126 2.54 -8.58 10.04
N GLY A 127 3.72 -8.13 10.43
CA GLY A 127 4.90 -8.97 10.64
C GLY A 127 4.92 -9.72 11.97
N CYS A 128 4.13 -9.26 12.96
CA CYS A 128 4.15 -9.78 14.33
C CYS A 128 3.21 -10.97 14.53
N TYR A 129 3.35 -11.62 15.69
CA TYR A 129 2.51 -12.75 16.10
C TYR A 129 1.06 -12.33 16.38
N GLU A 130 0.83 -11.09 16.80
CA GLU A 130 -0.48 -10.52 17.07
C GLU A 130 -1.41 -10.56 15.83
N SER A 131 -0.82 -10.61 14.63
CA SER A 131 -1.56 -10.78 13.37
C SER A 131 -1.54 -12.22 12.83
N SER A 132 -1.32 -13.21 13.70
CA SER A 132 -1.09 -14.62 13.32
C SER A 132 -2.24 -15.27 12.55
N TYR A 133 -3.46 -14.74 12.63
CA TYR A 133 -4.64 -15.25 11.89
C TYR A 133 -5.01 -14.38 10.68
N ILE A 134 -4.14 -13.42 10.31
CA ILE A 134 -4.35 -12.52 9.17
C ILE A 134 -3.42 -12.94 8.02
N THR A 135 -4.00 -13.43 6.92
CA THR A 135 -3.26 -13.75 5.71
C THR A 135 -4.13 -13.61 4.46
N GLY A 136 -3.55 -13.27 3.32
CA GLY A 136 -4.23 -13.13 2.04
C GLY A 136 -5.11 -11.88 1.92
N THR A 137 -4.98 -10.92 2.83
CA THR A 137 -5.79 -9.70 2.83
C THR A 137 -5.00 -8.50 2.32
N GLN A 138 -5.74 -7.48 1.94
CA GLN A 138 -5.24 -6.12 1.72
C GLN A 138 -5.81 -5.20 2.79
N ILE A 139 -4.97 -4.41 3.41
CA ILE A 139 -5.37 -3.46 4.45
C ILE A 139 -5.13 -2.05 3.92
N VAL A 140 -6.23 -1.28 3.89
CA VAL A 140 -6.22 0.12 3.47
C VAL A 140 -5.79 0.99 4.63
N ILE A 141 -4.87 1.93 4.35
CA ILE A 141 -4.42 2.96 5.28
C ILE A 141 -4.35 4.28 4.52
N ASP A 142 -5.45 5.00 4.45
CA ASP A 142 -5.64 6.11 3.53
C ASP A 142 -6.37 7.33 4.12
N GLY A 143 -6.63 7.32 5.41
CA GLY A 143 -7.35 8.40 6.08
C GLY A 143 -8.81 8.57 5.58
N GLY A 144 -9.34 7.55 4.93
CA GLY A 144 -10.69 7.54 4.35
C GLY A 144 -10.78 8.07 2.93
N SER A 145 -9.65 8.32 2.24
CA SER A 145 -9.64 8.95 0.91
C SER A 145 -10.36 8.14 -0.17
N THR A 146 -10.52 6.83 0.01
CA THR A 146 -11.25 5.95 -0.92
C THR A 146 -12.72 5.75 -0.55
N LEU A 147 -13.20 6.33 0.54
CA LEU A 147 -14.61 6.27 0.87
C LEU A 147 -15.42 7.12 -0.12
N PRO A 148 -16.53 6.58 -0.68
CA PRO A 148 -17.33 7.36 -1.62
C PRO A 148 -17.94 8.58 -0.91
N GLU A 149 -17.65 9.77 -1.43
CA GLU A 149 -18.33 10.99 -1.02
C GLU A 149 -19.62 11.16 -1.84
N THR A 150 -20.73 11.23 -1.15
CA THR A 150 -21.97 11.76 -1.72
C THR A 150 -22.11 13.23 -1.28
N THR A 151 -21.54 14.12 -2.05
CA THR A 151 -21.55 15.57 -1.75
C THR A 151 -22.95 16.20 -1.79
N SER A 152 -23.98 15.49 -2.21
CA SER A 152 -25.30 16.07 -2.50
C SER A 152 -26.44 15.68 -1.52
N MET A 153 -26.20 14.81 -0.56
CA MET A 153 -27.28 14.27 0.27
C MET A 153 -27.15 14.54 1.77
N GLY A 154 -26.22 15.36 2.20
CA GLY A 154 -25.95 15.62 3.62
C GLY A 154 -25.95 17.09 4.04
N GLN A 155 -26.47 18.01 3.22
CA GLN A 155 -26.64 19.43 3.58
C GLN A 155 -28.09 19.82 3.53
#